data_d886be0718eab66a262673ad8088af48
#
_entry.id   d886be0718eab66a262673ad8088af48
#
_cell.length_a   1.000
_cell.length_b   1.000
_cell.length_c   1.000
_cell.angle_alpha   90.00
_cell.angle_beta   90.00
_cell.angle_gamma   90.00
#
_symmetry.space_group_name_H-M   'P 1'
#
loop_
_entity.id
_entity.type
_entity.pdbx_description
1 polymer ?
#
loop_
_entity_poly.entity_id
_entity_poly.type
_entity_poly.pdbx_seq_one_letter_code
_entity_poly.pdbx_strand_id
1 'polypeptide(L)'
;LHYYKHGGFGQIKLREPMILGHEVSGFISKIGSNVENLLVGQLVSVSPSRPCNKCNFCLSGNQIQCINMKFYGSAMPFPHIQGAFREILIVEDYQCVSADGLSSEEAAMAEPLAVCLHAIKQADKIFGQKVLITGSGPIGTLCVAAARRAGAEEIIVTDISTNALTFSDS
;
A
#
# COMPACT_ATOMS: atom_id res chain seq x y z
N LEU A 1 -10.36 -5.54 5.53
CA LEU A 1 -11.45 -6.52 5.71
C LEU A 1 -11.30 -7.37 6.98
N HIS A 2 -10.10 -7.82 7.36
CA HIS A 2 -9.87 -8.67 8.54
C HIS A 2 -10.33 -8.01 9.84
N TYR A 3 -9.97 -6.74 10.06
CA TYR A 3 -10.43 -6.00 11.23
C TYR A 3 -11.96 -5.85 11.27
N TYR A 4 -12.57 -5.58 10.11
CA TYR A 4 -14.03 -5.44 10.02
C TYR A 4 -14.75 -6.76 10.27
N LYS A 5 -14.30 -7.86 9.64
CA LYS A 5 -14.97 -9.16 9.73
C LYS A 5 -14.66 -9.94 11.01
N HIS A 6 -13.44 -9.81 11.53
CA HIS A 6 -12.91 -10.68 12.59
C HIS A 6 -12.39 -9.92 13.81
N GLY A 7 -12.47 -8.59 13.83
CA GLY A 7 -11.94 -7.77 14.92
C GLY A 7 -10.42 -7.89 15.09
N GLY A 8 -9.71 -8.42 14.09
CA GLY A 8 -8.27 -8.58 14.17
C GLY A 8 -7.65 -9.29 12.98
N PHE A 9 -6.32 -9.37 13.00
CA PHE A 9 -5.50 -10.08 12.02
C PHE A 9 -4.38 -10.83 12.75
N GLY A 10 -4.35 -12.14 12.65
CA GLY A 10 -3.42 -12.98 13.41
C GLY A 10 -3.57 -12.74 14.92
N GLN A 11 -2.48 -12.37 15.58
CA GLN A 11 -2.47 -12.05 17.01
C GLN A 11 -2.89 -10.61 17.33
N ILE A 12 -2.97 -9.73 16.33
CA ILE A 12 -3.35 -8.34 16.49
C ILE A 12 -4.86 -8.24 16.60
N LYS A 13 -5.36 -7.68 17.71
CA LYS A 13 -6.80 -7.50 17.96
C LYS A 13 -7.14 -6.05 18.17
N LEU A 14 -8.34 -5.64 17.71
CA LEU A 14 -8.90 -4.36 18.07
C LEU A 14 -9.22 -4.32 19.57
N ARG A 15 -8.72 -3.31 20.25
CA ARG A 15 -8.92 -3.06 21.69
C ARG A 15 -9.77 -1.82 21.94
N GLU A 16 -10.00 -1.01 20.90
CA GLU A 16 -10.83 0.17 20.90
C GLU A 16 -11.41 0.39 19.50
N PRO A 17 -12.49 1.19 19.32
CA PRO A 17 -12.97 1.58 18.00
C PRO A 17 -11.89 2.25 17.19
N MET A 18 -11.78 1.88 15.90
CA MET A 18 -10.75 2.42 15.01
C MET A 18 -11.34 2.67 13.62
N ILE A 19 -10.99 3.81 13.02
CA ILE A 19 -11.20 4.05 11.60
C ILE A 19 -10.25 3.15 10.83
N LEU A 20 -10.76 2.39 9.86
CA LEU A 20 -9.99 1.46 9.05
C LEU A 20 -9.42 2.14 7.80
N GLY A 21 -8.65 1.37 7.01
CA GLY A 21 -8.18 1.74 5.67
C GLY A 21 -6.80 2.36 5.65
N HIS A 22 -6.03 2.01 4.61
CA HIS A 22 -4.69 2.54 4.36
C HIS A 22 -4.33 2.58 2.86
N GLU A 23 -5.21 2.07 2.00
CA GLU A 23 -5.11 2.18 0.55
C GLU A 23 -5.96 3.39 0.13
N VAL A 24 -5.33 4.52 -0.16
CA VAL A 24 -6.05 5.79 -0.26
C VAL A 24 -5.44 6.74 -1.27
N SER A 25 -6.32 7.37 -2.02
CA SER A 25 -6.06 8.54 -2.84
C SER A 25 -7.05 9.64 -2.50
N GLY A 26 -6.80 10.84 -2.96
CA GLY A 26 -7.73 11.95 -2.78
C GLY A 26 -7.25 13.23 -3.43
N PHE A 27 -8.14 14.21 -3.46
CA PHE A 27 -7.82 15.54 -3.96
C PHE A 27 -7.37 16.44 -2.81
N ILE A 28 -6.30 17.17 -3.01
CA ILE A 28 -5.81 18.14 -2.04
C ILE A 28 -6.84 19.26 -1.90
N SER A 29 -7.45 19.39 -0.74
CA SER A 29 -8.40 20.46 -0.44
C SER A 29 -7.75 21.68 0.17
N LYS A 30 -6.63 21.50 0.89
CA LYS A 30 -5.87 22.56 1.57
C LYS A 30 -4.41 22.14 1.71
N ILE A 31 -3.50 23.12 1.65
CA ILE A 31 -2.07 22.93 1.91
C ILE A 31 -1.63 23.85 3.07
N GLY A 32 -0.62 23.38 3.82
CA GLY A 32 0.05 24.19 4.83
C GLY A 32 0.95 25.25 4.19
N SER A 33 1.28 26.29 4.96
CA SER A 33 2.09 27.44 4.48
C SER A 33 3.49 27.06 4.00
N ASN A 34 4.03 25.93 4.44
CA ASN A 34 5.38 25.47 4.12
C ASN A 34 5.40 24.38 3.04
N VAL A 35 4.26 24.07 2.43
CA VAL A 35 4.14 23.06 1.36
C VAL A 35 4.29 23.76 0.01
N GLU A 36 5.35 23.42 -0.72
CA GLU A 36 5.70 24.08 -1.99
C GLU A 36 5.44 23.21 -3.21
N ASN A 37 5.43 21.88 -3.04
CA ASN A 37 5.43 20.91 -4.16
C ASN A 37 4.07 20.31 -4.47
N LEU A 38 2.99 20.80 -3.85
CA LEU A 38 1.64 20.28 -4.00
C LEU A 38 0.66 21.42 -4.28
N LEU A 39 -0.39 21.12 -5.05
CA LEU A 39 -1.40 22.12 -5.43
C LEU A 39 -2.79 21.70 -4.93
N VAL A 40 -3.59 22.68 -4.51
CA VAL A 40 -5.02 22.46 -4.22
C VAL A 40 -5.72 21.99 -5.49
N GLY A 41 -6.53 20.95 -5.36
CA GLY A 41 -7.22 20.28 -6.47
C GLY A 41 -6.41 19.16 -7.13
N GLN A 42 -5.14 18.98 -6.79
CA GLN A 42 -4.30 17.90 -7.31
C GLN A 42 -4.74 16.55 -6.77
N LEU A 43 -4.81 15.53 -7.65
CA LEU A 43 -5.00 14.14 -7.25
C LEU A 43 -3.66 13.58 -6.73
N VAL A 44 -3.71 12.95 -5.56
CA VAL A 44 -2.55 12.31 -4.95
C VAL A 44 -2.88 10.90 -4.45
N SER A 45 -1.92 10.00 -4.54
CA SER A 45 -1.87 8.80 -3.74
C SER A 45 -1.19 9.12 -2.41
N VAL A 46 -1.68 8.55 -1.31
CA VAL A 46 -1.15 8.85 0.02
C VAL A 46 -0.48 7.62 0.62
N SER A 47 0.82 7.73 0.89
CA SER A 47 1.54 6.69 1.63
C SER A 47 1.01 6.60 3.07
N PRO A 48 0.57 5.42 3.53
CA PRO A 48 0.09 5.27 4.91
C PRO A 48 1.21 5.28 5.95
N SER A 49 2.46 5.17 5.51
CA SER A 49 3.64 5.05 6.38
C SER A 49 4.11 6.41 6.88
N ARG A 50 4.33 6.52 8.19
CA ARG A 50 4.91 7.68 8.86
C ARG A 50 6.10 7.24 9.72
N PRO A 51 7.30 7.13 9.13
CA PRO A 51 8.51 6.80 9.84
C PRO A 51 8.89 7.91 10.81
N CYS A 52 9.59 7.58 11.88
CA CYS A 52 9.96 8.56 12.91
C CYS A 52 11.11 9.50 12.49
N ASN A 53 11.81 9.21 11.41
CA ASN A 53 12.95 9.94 10.83
C ASN A 53 14.14 10.20 11.78
N LYS A 54 14.20 9.50 12.93
CA LYS A 54 15.25 9.70 13.95
C LYS A 54 15.84 8.41 14.53
N CYS A 55 15.29 7.23 14.24
CA CYS A 55 15.93 5.97 14.64
C CYS A 55 17.04 5.58 13.66
N ASN A 56 17.89 4.65 14.06
CA ASN A 56 19.03 4.21 13.25
C ASN A 56 18.61 3.74 11.85
N PHE A 57 17.49 3.04 11.71
CA PHE A 57 16.97 2.61 10.41
C PHE A 57 16.58 3.81 9.54
N CYS A 58 15.88 4.79 10.10
CA CYS A 58 15.52 6.00 9.35
C CYS A 58 16.74 6.80 8.92
N LEU A 59 17.72 6.98 9.82
CA LEU A 59 18.93 7.73 9.54
C LEU A 59 19.86 7.03 8.52
N SER A 60 19.76 5.70 8.40
CA SER A 60 20.48 4.93 7.36
C SER A 60 19.71 4.81 6.04
N GLY A 61 18.57 5.53 5.87
CA GLY A 61 17.77 5.47 4.63
C GLY A 61 16.84 4.25 4.53
N ASN A 62 16.71 3.48 5.60
CA ASN A 62 15.88 2.28 5.64
C ASN A 62 14.59 2.51 6.44
N GLN A 63 13.80 3.53 6.05
CA GLN A 63 12.58 3.93 6.77
C GLN A 63 11.55 2.81 6.87
N ILE A 64 11.53 1.85 5.95
CA ILE A 64 10.63 0.69 6.00
C ILE A 64 10.82 -0.14 7.28
N GLN A 65 12.02 -0.13 7.86
CA GLN A 65 12.36 -0.82 9.11
C GLN A 65 12.25 0.09 10.35
N CYS A 66 11.57 1.22 10.24
CA CYS A 66 11.42 2.15 11.35
C CYS A 66 10.80 1.48 12.58
N ILE A 67 11.51 1.48 13.70
CA ILE A 67 11.06 0.86 14.96
C ILE A 67 9.88 1.63 15.61
N ASN A 68 9.65 2.87 15.21
CA ASN A 68 8.54 3.70 15.68
C ASN A 68 7.59 4.06 14.54
N MET A 69 7.39 3.14 13.60
CA MET A 69 6.51 3.35 12.47
C MET A 69 5.07 3.63 12.94
N LYS A 70 4.49 4.70 12.42
CA LYS A 70 3.04 4.93 12.48
C LYS A 70 2.46 4.61 11.10
N PHE A 71 1.47 3.75 11.06
CA PHE A 71 0.85 3.31 9.82
C PHE A 71 -0.66 3.48 9.92
N TYR A 72 -1.28 4.14 8.96
CA TYR A 72 -2.73 4.37 8.99
C TYR A 72 -3.50 3.03 9.06
N GLY A 73 -4.56 3.00 9.87
CA GLY A 73 -5.39 1.82 10.01
C GLY A 73 -4.71 0.63 10.69
N SER A 74 -3.67 0.87 11.50
CA SER A 74 -2.96 -0.19 12.23
C SER A 74 -3.43 -0.31 13.67
N ALA A 75 -3.86 -1.51 14.03
CA ALA A 75 -4.16 -1.88 15.42
C ALA A 75 -2.95 -2.47 16.18
N MET A 76 -1.78 -2.52 15.55
CA MET A 76 -0.57 -3.04 16.20
C MET A 76 -0.17 -2.22 17.44
N PRO A 77 -0.06 -0.87 17.37
CA PRO A 77 0.20 -0.07 18.56
C PRO A 77 -1.08 0.17 19.38
N PHE A 78 -0.90 0.64 20.61
CA PHE A 78 -1.99 1.15 21.42
C PHE A 78 -1.59 2.51 22.02
N PRO A 79 -2.43 3.54 21.92
CA PRO A 79 -3.70 3.63 21.17
C PRO A 79 -3.53 3.30 19.67
N HIS A 80 -4.60 2.78 19.04
CA HIS A 80 -4.58 2.41 17.61
C HIS A 80 -4.35 3.62 16.71
N ILE A 81 -3.69 3.39 15.57
CA ILE A 81 -3.50 4.43 14.56
C ILE A 81 -4.73 4.46 13.64
N GLN A 82 -5.45 5.56 13.67
CA GLN A 82 -6.66 5.75 12.88
C GLN A 82 -6.35 5.68 11.38
N GLY A 83 -7.25 5.05 10.62
CA GLY A 83 -7.09 4.85 9.18
C GLY A 83 -7.67 5.96 8.31
N ALA A 84 -7.75 5.66 7.02
CA ALA A 84 -8.07 6.62 5.96
C ALA A 84 -9.52 6.59 5.48
N PHE A 85 -10.40 5.73 6.01
CA PHE A 85 -11.83 5.72 5.64
C PHE A 85 -12.56 6.94 6.24
N ARG A 86 -12.26 8.11 5.70
CA ARG A 86 -12.82 9.40 6.10
C ARG A 86 -12.86 10.37 4.92
N GLU A 87 -13.73 11.35 4.98
CA GLU A 87 -13.85 12.37 3.94
C GLU A 87 -12.66 13.31 3.88
N ILE A 88 -12.09 13.65 5.03
CA ILE A 88 -10.91 14.52 5.15
C ILE A 88 -9.82 13.78 5.91
N LEU A 89 -8.66 13.69 5.30
CA LEU A 89 -7.45 13.12 5.89
C LEU A 89 -6.36 14.19 5.96
N ILE A 90 -5.81 14.39 7.14
CA ILE A 90 -4.64 15.27 7.33
C ILE A 90 -3.38 14.41 7.22
N VAL A 91 -2.48 14.81 6.34
CA VAL A 91 -1.25 14.07 6.01
C VAL A 91 -0.05 15.03 5.97
N GLU A 92 1.14 14.48 6.08
CA GLU A 92 2.37 15.21 5.80
C GLU A 92 2.59 15.26 4.28
N ASP A 93 3.24 16.32 3.79
CA ASP A 93 3.49 16.53 2.36
C ASP A 93 4.27 15.36 1.72
N TYR A 94 5.28 14.82 2.41
CA TYR A 94 6.07 13.69 1.94
C TYR A 94 5.27 12.37 1.77
N GLN A 95 4.07 12.28 2.35
CA GLN A 95 3.18 11.14 2.14
C GLN A 95 2.41 11.25 0.82
N CYS A 96 2.33 12.42 0.22
CA CYS A 96 1.56 12.69 -0.98
C CYS A 96 2.43 12.51 -2.23
N VAL A 97 1.99 11.66 -3.13
CA VAL A 97 2.61 11.46 -4.44
C VAL A 97 1.61 11.86 -5.51
N SER A 98 2.01 12.74 -6.45
CA SER A 98 1.16 13.10 -7.59
C SER A 98 0.67 11.85 -8.32
N ALA A 99 -0.61 11.83 -8.62
CA ALA A 99 -1.28 10.79 -9.37
C ALA A 99 -1.92 11.35 -10.65
N ASP A 100 -1.33 12.42 -11.19
CA ASP A 100 -1.82 13.07 -12.40
C ASP A 100 -1.91 12.08 -13.57
N GLY A 101 -3.05 12.08 -14.25
CA GLY A 101 -3.33 11.17 -15.36
C GLY A 101 -3.90 9.81 -14.96
N LEU A 102 -4.05 9.54 -13.67
CA LEU A 102 -4.72 8.34 -13.14
C LEU A 102 -6.14 8.67 -12.66
N SER A 103 -7.00 7.67 -12.58
CA SER A 103 -8.24 7.76 -11.81
C SER A 103 -7.96 7.69 -10.30
N SER A 104 -8.92 8.09 -9.46
CA SER A 104 -8.77 7.98 -8.01
C SER A 104 -8.63 6.53 -7.54
N GLU A 105 -9.29 5.60 -8.21
CA GLU A 105 -9.23 4.17 -7.95
C GLU A 105 -7.83 3.61 -8.26
N GLU A 106 -7.27 3.96 -9.42
CA GLU A 106 -5.91 3.58 -9.78
C GLU A 106 -4.87 4.17 -8.82
N ALA A 107 -5.03 5.43 -8.44
CA ALA A 107 -4.16 6.09 -7.48
C ALA A 107 -4.21 5.43 -6.08
N ALA A 108 -5.37 4.94 -5.65
CA ALA A 108 -5.51 4.23 -4.39
C ALA A 108 -4.80 2.86 -4.40
N MET A 109 -4.63 2.25 -5.57
CA MET A 109 -3.93 0.97 -5.73
C MET A 109 -2.39 1.09 -5.61
N ALA A 110 -1.85 2.30 -5.51
CA ALA A 110 -0.40 2.50 -5.38
C ALA A 110 0.19 1.82 -4.13
N GLU A 111 -0.56 1.79 -3.03
CA GLU A 111 -0.11 1.11 -1.80
C GLU A 111 0.03 -0.40 -2.00
N PRO A 112 -1.00 -1.17 -2.37
CA PRO A 112 -0.87 -2.60 -2.57
C PRO A 112 0.08 -2.96 -3.74
N LEU A 113 0.16 -2.13 -4.77
CA LEU A 113 1.14 -2.29 -5.85
C LEU A 113 2.57 -2.13 -5.33
N ALA A 114 2.82 -1.20 -4.42
CA ALA A 114 4.15 -1.02 -3.82
C ALA A 114 4.61 -2.27 -3.05
N VAL A 115 3.69 -2.98 -2.39
CA VAL A 115 3.97 -4.28 -1.75
C VAL A 115 4.42 -5.31 -2.79
N CYS A 116 3.72 -5.39 -3.93
CA CYS A 116 4.05 -6.32 -5.01
C CYS A 116 5.40 -5.98 -5.66
N LEU A 117 5.67 -4.69 -5.92
CA LEU A 117 6.96 -4.24 -6.45
C LEU A 117 8.11 -4.53 -5.48
N HIS A 118 7.85 -4.40 -4.18
CA HIS A 118 8.83 -4.78 -3.16
C HIS A 118 9.13 -6.29 -3.21
N ALA A 119 8.10 -7.13 -3.34
CA ALA A 119 8.27 -8.58 -3.49
C ALA A 119 9.11 -8.94 -4.73
N ILE A 120 8.85 -8.32 -5.88
CA ILE A 120 9.64 -8.48 -7.09
C ILE A 120 11.11 -8.09 -6.86
N LYS A 121 11.35 -6.98 -6.17
CA LYS A 121 12.71 -6.54 -5.81
C LYS A 121 13.43 -7.55 -4.92
N GLN A 122 12.73 -8.20 -3.99
CA GLN A 122 13.30 -9.23 -3.10
C GLN A 122 13.58 -10.56 -3.84
N ALA A 123 12.85 -10.84 -4.90
CA ALA A 123 13.04 -12.05 -5.71
C ALA A 123 14.30 -12.02 -6.60
N ASP A 124 15.08 -10.92 -6.57
CA ASP A 124 16.32 -10.68 -7.30
C ASP A 124 16.10 -10.70 -8.83
N LYS A 125 16.34 -11.79 -9.53
CA LYS A 125 16.28 -11.86 -10.99
C LYS A 125 14.94 -12.41 -11.47
N ILE A 126 14.09 -11.55 -12.01
CA ILE A 126 12.80 -11.94 -12.63
C ILE A 126 12.89 -12.00 -14.17
N PHE A 127 13.73 -11.15 -14.77
CA PHE A 127 13.86 -11.09 -16.21
C PHE A 127 14.27 -12.44 -16.81
N GLY A 128 13.47 -12.94 -17.77
CA GLY A 128 13.69 -14.24 -18.44
C GLY A 128 13.45 -15.47 -17.54
N GLN A 129 12.82 -15.29 -16.35
CA GLN A 129 12.53 -16.41 -15.45
C GLN A 129 11.08 -16.85 -15.54
N LYS A 130 10.85 -18.12 -15.19
CA LYS A 130 9.51 -18.65 -14.93
C LYS A 130 9.13 -18.36 -13.49
N VAL A 131 7.98 -17.73 -13.29
CA VAL A 131 7.50 -17.26 -11.99
C VAL A 131 6.22 -17.99 -11.61
N LEU A 132 6.18 -18.53 -10.41
CA LEU A 132 4.98 -19.10 -9.81
C LEU A 132 4.41 -18.12 -8.78
N ILE A 133 3.14 -17.76 -8.95
CA ILE A 133 2.38 -16.94 -8.01
C ILE A 133 1.27 -17.79 -7.40
N THR A 134 1.28 -17.95 -6.09
CA THR A 134 0.26 -18.69 -5.35
C THR A 134 -0.74 -17.73 -4.72
N GLY A 135 -2.01 -17.87 -5.10
CA GLY A 135 -3.10 -16.95 -4.77
C GLY A 135 -3.34 -15.93 -5.87
N SER A 136 -4.58 -15.82 -6.34
CA SER A 136 -5.04 -14.93 -7.41
C SER A 136 -6.03 -13.88 -6.89
N GLY A 137 -5.90 -13.50 -5.62
CA GLY A 137 -6.59 -12.34 -5.05
C GLY A 137 -5.97 -11.01 -5.55
N PRO A 138 -6.42 -9.85 -5.02
CA PRO A 138 -5.93 -8.54 -5.47
C PRO A 138 -4.41 -8.41 -5.47
N ILE A 139 -3.74 -8.88 -4.44
CA ILE A 139 -2.26 -8.86 -4.35
C ILE A 139 -1.64 -9.81 -5.39
N GLY A 140 -2.19 -11.02 -5.55
CA GLY A 140 -1.69 -11.98 -6.55
C GLY A 140 -1.78 -11.42 -7.96
N THR A 141 -2.91 -10.82 -8.32
CA THR A 141 -3.11 -10.19 -9.64
C THR A 141 -2.14 -9.02 -9.85
N LEU A 142 -1.92 -8.18 -8.84
CA LEU A 142 -0.90 -7.12 -8.91
C LEU A 142 0.53 -7.69 -9.02
N CYS A 143 0.82 -8.82 -8.38
CA CYS A 143 2.09 -9.52 -8.55
C CYS A 143 2.28 -10.04 -9.98
N VAL A 144 1.22 -10.52 -10.66
CA VAL A 144 1.27 -10.89 -12.08
C VAL A 144 1.69 -9.69 -12.93
N ALA A 145 1.01 -8.56 -12.75
CA ALA A 145 1.33 -7.33 -13.48
C ALA A 145 2.78 -6.87 -13.21
N ALA A 146 3.21 -6.91 -11.96
CA ALA A 146 4.57 -6.53 -11.55
C ALA A 146 5.64 -7.49 -12.12
N ALA A 147 5.40 -8.81 -12.10
CA ALA A 147 6.30 -9.81 -12.67
C ALA A 147 6.40 -9.69 -14.20
N ARG A 148 5.27 -9.47 -14.90
CA ARG A 148 5.23 -9.22 -16.34
C ARG A 148 6.06 -7.98 -16.70
N ARG A 149 5.87 -6.88 -15.97
CA ARG A 149 6.67 -5.66 -16.15
C ARG A 149 8.16 -5.86 -15.85
N ALA A 150 8.51 -6.74 -14.93
CA ALA A 150 9.90 -7.10 -14.62
C ALA A 150 10.53 -8.03 -15.66
N GLY A 151 9.78 -8.46 -16.69
CA GLY A 151 10.26 -9.26 -17.81
C GLY A 151 10.30 -10.76 -17.51
N ALA A 152 9.39 -11.27 -16.68
CA ALA A 152 9.22 -12.72 -16.54
C ALA A 152 8.89 -13.36 -17.89
N GLU A 153 9.53 -14.50 -18.19
CA GLU A 153 9.31 -15.27 -19.44
C GLU A 153 7.96 -15.98 -19.41
N GLU A 154 7.64 -16.57 -18.27
CA GLU A 154 6.40 -17.31 -18.04
C GLU A 154 5.89 -17.03 -16.63
N ILE A 155 4.58 -16.82 -16.49
CA ILE A 155 3.95 -16.60 -15.19
C ILE A 155 2.85 -17.67 -15.02
N ILE A 156 3.00 -18.48 -13.99
CA ILE A 156 2.02 -19.48 -13.61
C ILE A 156 1.31 -19.00 -12.34
N VAL A 157 -0.02 -18.98 -12.36
CA VAL A 157 -0.83 -18.56 -11.21
C VAL A 157 -1.66 -19.73 -10.72
N THR A 158 -1.74 -19.91 -9.42
CA THR A 158 -2.60 -20.94 -8.80
C THR A 158 -3.50 -20.31 -7.75
N ASP A 159 -4.74 -20.78 -7.68
CA ASP A 159 -5.69 -20.44 -6.63
C ASP A 159 -6.62 -21.62 -6.35
N ILE A 160 -7.20 -21.68 -5.16
CA ILE A 160 -8.24 -22.63 -4.81
C ILE A 160 -9.61 -22.24 -5.38
N SER A 161 -9.79 -21.00 -5.80
CA SER A 161 -11.01 -20.45 -6.40
C SER A 161 -10.81 -20.25 -7.89
N THR A 162 -11.59 -20.96 -8.71
CA THR A 162 -11.60 -20.78 -10.17
C THR A 162 -12.00 -19.35 -10.58
N ASN A 163 -12.92 -18.73 -9.85
CA ASN A 163 -13.34 -17.33 -10.12
C ASN A 163 -12.19 -16.33 -9.90
N ALA A 164 -11.29 -16.58 -8.96
CA ALA A 164 -10.13 -15.72 -8.75
C ALA A 164 -9.13 -15.79 -9.92
N LEU A 165 -8.99 -16.94 -10.56
CA LEU A 165 -8.06 -17.15 -11.68
C LEU A 165 -8.47 -16.35 -12.92
N THR A 166 -9.76 -16.10 -13.15
CA THR A 166 -10.23 -15.35 -14.35
C THR A 166 -9.70 -13.92 -14.40
N PHE A 167 -9.37 -13.32 -13.26
CA PHE A 167 -8.79 -11.96 -13.19
C PHE A 167 -7.29 -11.92 -13.48
N SER A 168 -6.60 -13.05 -13.46
CA SER A 168 -5.17 -13.14 -13.72
C SER A 168 -4.83 -13.39 -15.18
N ASP A 169 -5.81 -13.82 -15.98
CA ASP A 169 -5.66 -14.14 -17.41
C ASP A 169 -5.81 -12.91 -18.31
N SER A 170 -6.30 -11.79 -17.79
CA SER A 170 -6.48 -10.51 -18.47
C SER A 170 -5.25 -9.60 -18.27
#